data_96c6b84b53e75c7b32ec7aa4ce11661a
#
_entry.id   96c6b84b53e75c7b32ec7aa4ce11661a
#
_cell.length_a   1.000
_cell.length_b   1.000
_cell.length_c   1.000
_cell.angle_alpha   90.00
_cell.angle_beta   90.00
_cell.angle_gamma   90.00
#
_symmetry.space_group_name_H-M   'P 1'
#
loop_
_entity.id
_entity.type
_entity.pdbx_description
1 polymer ?
#
loop_
_entity_poly.entity_id
_entity_poly.type
_entity_poly.pdbx_seq_one_letter_code
_entity_poly.pdbx_strand_id
1 'polypeptide(L)'
;YEMLRSLVGSEMCIRDSIMAVRIGILGYGNLGRGIECAIRQNQDMELVAVFTRRDPQQVKIQTEGVSVYKVDQIAEFQEKIDVLMLCGGSATDLPKQTPEYAKYFNVIDSFDTHANIPQHFADVDEVAKANGHVAMISVGWDPGMFSLNRLYAASILPEGKDYTFWGKGVSQGHSDAIRRVKGVKDGKQYTIPVDAALEAVRSGSNPELTTRQKHTRECFVVAEEGADLAQIEHDIKTMPNYFSDYDTTVHFISEEELKRDHSGIPHGGFVIRSGKTGLNKEHNHIIEYSLKLDSNPEFTASVLVAYARAVYRMKQEGMKGCKTVFDVAPAYLSPMSGEELRAHLL
;
A
#
# COMPACT_ATOMS: atom_id res chain seq x y z
N TYR A 1 12.32 -47.88 -11.44
CA TYR A 1 12.47 -46.70 -12.34
C TYR A 1 11.12 -46.22 -12.93
N GLU A 2 10.15 -47.11 -13.11
CA GLU A 2 8.80 -46.71 -13.57
C GLU A 2 7.93 -46.07 -12.48
N MET A 3 8.09 -46.42 -11.20
CA MET A 3 7.36 -45.81 -10.09
C MET A 3 7.71 -44.35 -9.86
N LEU A 4 8.95 -43.95 -10.11
CA LEU A 4 9.39 -42.53 -10.00
C LEU A 4 8.83 -41.63 -11.11
N ARG A 5 8.58 -42.19 -12.32
CA ARG A 5 7.94 -41.46 -13.42
C ARG A 5 6.45 -41.22 -13.19
N SER A 6 5.77 -42.12 -12.51
CA SER A 6 4.36 -42.02 -12.16
C SER A 6 4.12 -40.94 -11.09
N LEU A 7 5.02 -40.80 -10.10
CA LEU A 7 4.95 -39.76 -9.07
C LEU A 7 5.20 -38.36 -9.63
N VAL A 8 6.19 -38.18 -10.50
CA VAL A 8 6.47 -36.90 -11.17
C VAL A 8 5.32 -36.45 -12.08
N GLY A 9 4.65 -37.40 -12.75
CA GLY A 9 3.48 -37.12 -13.57
C GLY A 9 2.25 -36.70 -12.76
N SER A 10 2.07 -37.28 -11.56
CA SER A 10 0.94 -36.90 -10.68
C SER A 10 1.10 -35.55 -9.99
N GLU A 11 2.31 -35.15 -9.62
CA GLU A 11 2.59 -33.83 -9.06
C GLU A 11 2.43 -32.73 -10.11
N MET A 12 2.81 -32.97 -11.36
CA MET A 12 2.59 -32.02 -12.46
C MET A 12 1.10 -31.90 -12.81
N CYS A 13 0.32 -33.00 -12.74
CA CYS A 13 -1.13 -32.93 -12.94
C CYS A 13 -1.90 -32.28 -11.77
N ILE A 14 -1.38 -32.32 -10.55
CA ILE A 14 -2.00 -31.65 -9.40
C ILE A 14 -1.74 -30.12 -9.44
N ARG A 15 -0.60 -29.68 -9.96
CA ARG A 15 -0.34 -28.22 -10.18
C ARG A 15 -1.21 -27.63 -11.31
N ASP A 16 -1.54 -28.42 -12.34
CA ASP A 16 -2.39 -27.95 -13.45
C ASP A 16 -3.90 -27.84 -13.10
N SER A 17 -4.32 -28.21 -11.88
CA SER A 17 -5.71 -28.13 -11.44
C SER A 17 -6.03 -27.02 -10.43
N ILE A 18 -5.07 -26.20 -10.04
CA ILE A 18 -5.35 -25.00 -9.24
C ILE A 18 -5.85 -23.94 -10.20
N MET A 19 -7.18 -23.73 -10.24
CA MET A 19 -7.75 -22.61 -11.00
C MET A 19 -7.13 -21.32 -10.47
N ALA A 20 -6.52 -20.54 -11.38
CA ALA A 20 -5.93 -19.25 -11.03
C ALA A 20 -7.00 -18.31 -10.45
N VAL A 21 -6.64 -17.50 -9.47
CA VAL A 21 -7.52 -16.49 -8.90
C VAL A 21 -7.75 -15.39 -9.95
N ARG A 22 -8.99 -15.20 -10.36
CA ARG A 22 -9.40 -14.28 -11.42
C ARG A 22 -9.52 -12.85 -10.87
N ILE A 23 -8.63 -11.98 -11.32
CA ILE A 23 -8.51 -10.61 -10.83
C ILE A 23 -9.08 -9.60 -11.84
N GLY A 24 -9.90 -8.68 -11.35
CA GLY A 24 -10.27 -7.46 -12.06
C GLY A 24 -9.59 -6.23 -11.47
N ILE A 25 -9.25 -5.25 -12.28
CA ILE A 25 -8.67 -3.98 -11.84
C ILE A 25 -9.63 -2.82 -12.15
N LEU A 26 -10.03 -2.05 -11.16
CA LEU A 26 -10.78 -0.80 -11.35
C LEU A 26 -9.87 0.40 -11.14
N GLY A 27 -9.56 1.09 -12.23
CA GLY A 27 -8.63 2.21 -12.28
C GLY A 27 -7.21 1.80 -12.69
N TYR A 28 -6.71 2.43 -13.76
CA TYR A 28 -5.41 2.09 -14.33
C TYR A 28 -4.47 3.30 -14.32
N GLY A 29 -4.13 3.73 -13.09
CA GLY A 29 -3.09 4.69 -12.76
C GLY A 29 -1.78 3.98 -12.38
N ASN A 30 -0.96 4.63 -11.55
CA ASN A 30 0.31 4.02 -11.08
C ASN A 30 0.07 2.71 -10.34
N LEU A 31 -0.93 2.69 -9.44
CA LEU A 31 -1.27 1.49 -8.66
C LEU A 31 -1.80 0.37 -9.56
N GLY A 32 -2.75 0.67 -10.47
CA GLY A 32 -3.33 -0.34 -11.37
C GLY A 32 -2.29 -0.97 -12.30
N ARG A 33 -1.33 -0.16 -12.82
CA ARG A 33 -0.18 -0.68 -13.57
C ARG A 33 0.72 -1.57 -12.72
N GLY A 34 0.97 -1.16 -11.48
CA GLY A 34 1.74 -1.97 -10.55
C GLY A 34 1.07 -3.32 -10.25
N ILE A 35 -0.26 -3.33 -10.10
CA ILE A 35 -1.04 -4.56 -9.88
C ILE A 35 -0.93 -5.51 -11.09
N GLU A 36 -1.06 -4.99 -12.32
CA GLU A 36 -0.86 -5.81 -13.52
C GLU A 36 0.54 -6.45 -13.52
N CYS A 37 1.59 -5.68 -13.22
CA CYS A 37 2.95 -6.18 -13.12
C CYS A 37 3.09 -7.25 -12.02
N ALA A 38 2.49 -7.04 -10.86
CA ALA A 38 2.54 -7.97 -9.74
C ALA A 38 1.78 -9.28 -10.04
N ILE A 39 0.62 -9.22 -10.69
CA ILE A 39 -0.12 -10.42 -11.12
C ILE A 39 0.74 -11.29 -12.03
N ARG A 40 1.46 -10.71 -12.99
CA ARG A 40 2.33 -11.44 -13.91
C ARG A 40 3.49 -12.21 -13.22
N GLN A 41 3.82 -11.84 -11.98
CA GLN A 41 4.81 -12.52 -11.15
C GLN A 41 4.20 -13.64 -10.27
N ASN A 42 2.87 -13.79 -10.29
CA ASN A 42 2.13 -14.75 -9.46
C ASN A 42 1.38 -15.75 -10.36
N GLN A 43 1.92 -16.97 -10.48
CA GLN A 43 1.39 -18.01 -11.38
C GLN A 43 0.01 -18.55 -10.98
N ASP A 44 -0.42 -18.31 -9.75
CA ASP A 44 -1.72 -18.69 -9.20
C ASP A 44 -2.78 -17.60 -9.37
N MET A 45 -2.50 -16.57 -10.18
CA MET A 45 -3.41 -15.46 -10.48
C MET A 45 -3.46 -15.14 -11.96
N GLU A 46 -4.60 -14.66 -12.42
CA GLU A 46 -4.78 -14.15 -13.78
C GLU A 46 -5.54 -12.83 -13.81
N LEU A 47 -5.13 -11.93 -14.69
CA LEU A 47 -5.85 -10.69 -14.95
C LEU A 47 -6.96 -10.97 -15.98
N VAL A 48 -8.21 -10.73 -15.58
CA VAL A 48 -9.39 -10.95 -16.43
C VAL A 48 -9.81 -9.69 -17.19
N ALA A 49 -9.82 -8.55 -16.50
CA ALA A 49 -10.29 -7.29 -17.09
C ALA A 49 -9.71 -6.07 -16.34
N VAL A 50 -9.62 -4.97 -17.06
CA VAL A 50 -9.32 -3.64 -16.52
C VAL A 50 -10.48 -2.71 -16.80
N PHE A 51 -10.95 -1.98 -15.79
CA PHE A 51 -12.06 -1.03 -15.90
C PHE A 51 -11.56 0.40 -15.70
N THR A 52 -12.07 1.32 -16.52
CA THR A 52 -11.65 2.72 -16.51
C THR A 52 -12.81 3.69 -16.74
N ARG A 53 -12.72 4.88 -16.12
CA ARG A 53 -13.60 6.02 -16.44
C ARG A 53 -13.16 6.76 -17.71
N ARG A 54 -11.88 6.60 -18.09
CA ARG A 54 -11.31 7.17 -19.32
C ARG A 54 -11.81 6.40 -20.54
N ASP A 55 -11.49 6.88 -21.74
CA ASP A 55 -11.68 6.11 -22.96
C ASP A 55 -10.80 4.84 -22.90
N PRO A 56 -11.38 3.63 -23.00
CA PRO A 56 -10.62 2.37 -22.98
C PRO A 56 -9.52 2.30 -24.03
N GLN A 57 -9.73 2.90 -25.21
CA GLN A 57 -8.75 2.92 -26.32
C GLN A 57 -7.47 3.69 -25.97
N GLN A 58 -7.54 4.61 -25.01
CA GLN A 58 -6.40 5.39 -24.53
C GLN A 58 -5.62 4.70 -23.40
N VAL A 59 -6.14 3.59 -22.88
CA VAL A 59 -5.50 2.84 -21.80
C VAL A 59 -4.75 1.65 -22.40
N LYS A 60 -3.43 1.70 -22.31
CA LYS A 60 -2.55 0.64 -22.81
C LYS A 60 -2.14 -0.27 -21.65
N ILE A 61 -2.62 -1.49 -21.65
CA ILE A 61 -2.21 -2.58 -20.76
C ILE A 61 -1.14 -3.44 -21.43
N GLN A 62 -0.41 -4.22 -20.63
CA GLN A 62 0.71 -5.04 -21.12
C GLN A 62 0.35 -6.54 -21.21
N THR A 63 -0.72 -6.97 -20.57
CA THR A 63 -1.16 -8.37 -20.54
C THR A 63 -1.91 -8.69 -21.81
N GLU A 64 -1.37 -9.60 -22.61
CA GLU A 64 -1.99 -10.05 -23.87
C GLU A 64 -3.30 -10.78 -23.60
N GLY A 65 -4.27 -10.63 -24.48
CA GLY A 65 -5.58 -11.29 -24.39
C GLY A 65 -6.55 -10.65 -23.40
N VAL A 66 -6.12 -9.68 -22.59
CA VAL A 66 -6.98 -8.94 -21.66
C VAL A 66 -7.47 -7.64 -22.33
N SER A 67 -8.72 -7.29 -22.07
CA SER A 67 -9.33 -6.07 -22.59
C SER A 67 -9.60 -5.03 -21.52
N VAL A 68 -9.60 -3.77 -21.94
CA VAL A 68 -10.00 -2.63 -21.10
C VAL A 68 -11.46 -2.28 -21.41
N TYR A 69 -12.25 -2.09 -20.37
CA TYR A 69 -13.68 -1.79 -20.45
C TYR A 69 -14.01 -0.47 -19.78
N LYS A 70 -15.14 0.11 -20.16
CA LYS A 70 -15.75 1.20 -19.39
C LYS A 70 -16.25 0.68 -18.05
N VAL A 71 -16.23 1.55 -17.04
CA VAL A 71 -16.65 1.19 -15.67
C VAL A 71 -18.13 0.76 -15.59
N ASP A 72 -19.00 1.24 -16.47
CA ASP A 72 -20.41 0.87 -16.55
C ASP A 72 -20.65 -0.57 -17.01
N GLN A 73 -19.66 -1.20 -17.64
CA GLN A 73 -19.71 -2.60 -18.07
C GLN A 73 -19.30 -3.59 -16.95
N ILE A 74 -18.84 -3.11 -15.79
CA ILE A 74 -18.26 -3.96 -14.74
C ILE A 74 -19.23 -5.02 -14.22
N ALA A 75 -20.54 -4.74 -14.22
CA ALA A 75 -21.57 -5.66 -13.77
C ALA A 75 -21.63 -6.98 -14.57
N GLU A 76 -21.18 -6.97 -15.84
CA GLU A 76 -21.13 -8.15 -16.72
C GLU A 76 -20.04 -9.15 -16.31
N PHE A 77 -19.20 -8.79 -15.34
CA PHE A 77 -18.04 -9.57 -14.91
C PHE A 77 -18.19 -10.20 -13.51
N GLN A 78 -19.37 -10.14 -12.89
CA GLN A 78 -19.58 -10.67 -11.53
C GLN A 78 -19.18 -12.14 -11.39
N GLU A 79 -19.51 -12.98 -12.37
CA GLU A 79 -19.17 -14.42 -12.37
C GLU A 79 -17.76 -14.70 -12.92
N LYS A 80 -17.08 -13.68 -13.46
CA LYS A 80 -15.78 -13.82 -14.12
C LYS A 80 -14.62 -13.38 -13.25
N ILE A 81 -14.87 -12.61 -12.19
CA ILE A 81 -13.86 -12.03 -11.30
C ILE A 81 -14.06 -12.57 -9.89
N ASP A 82 -13.01 -13.13 -9.32
CA ASP A 82 -13.01 -13.61 -7.95
C ASP A 82 -12.71 -12.48 -6.95
N VAL A 83 -11.80 -11.57 -7.33
CA VAL A 83 -11.44 -10.38 -6.52
C VAL A 83 -11.28 -9.16 -7.41
N LEU A 84 -11.98 -8.08 -7.10
CA LEU A 84 -11.85 -6.79 -7.76
C LEU A 84 -10.94 -5.87 -6.96
N MET A 85 -9.85 -5.40 -7.60
CA MET A 85 -8.86 -4.52 -6.99
C MET A 85 -9.20 -3.06 -7.30
N LEU A 86 -9.45 -2.26 -6.25
CA LEU A 86 -9.89 -0.87 -6.36
C LEU A 86 -8.68 0.08 -6.29
N CYS A 87 -8.37 0.75 -7.40
CA CYS A 87 -7.21 1.62 -7.56
C CYS A 87 -7.58 3.11 -7.65
N GLY A 88 -8.71 3.48 -7.08
CA GLY A 88 -9.16 4.87 -7.00
C GLY A 88 -8.36 5.70 -6.00
N GLY A 89 -8.53 7.02 -6.05
CA GLY A 89 -7.92 7.91 -5.07
C GLY A 89 -8.48 7.67 -3.66
N SER A 90 -7.58 7.54 -2.68
CA SER A 90 -7.95 7.21 -1.31
C SER A 90 -8.94 8.20 -0.70
N ALA A 91 -8.68 9.50 -0.83
CA ALA A 91 -9.55 10.53 -0.25
C ALA A 91 -10.83 10.81 -1.05
N THR A 92 -10.87 10.49 -2.33
CA THR A 92 -11.93 10.95 -3.27
C THR A 92 -12.79 9.84 -3.82
N ASP A 93 -12.18 8.72 -4.19
CA ASP A 93 -12.86 7.63 -4.90
C ASP A 93 -13.23 6.47 -3.97
N LEU A 94 -12.27 5.94 -3.19
CA LEU A 94 -12.43 4.73 -2.39
C LEU A 94 -13.57 4.80 -1.36
N PRO A 95 -13.85 5.92 -0.67
CA PRO A 95 -14.98 6.00 0.26
C PRO A 95 -16.34 5.67 -0.37
N LYS A 96 -16.47 5.87 -1.68
CA LYS A 96 -17.69 5.57 -2.45
C LYS A 96 -17.56 4.24 -3.18
N GLN A 97 -16.41 3.98 -3.82
CA GLN A 97 -16.22 2.79 -4.65
C GLN A 97 -16.21 1.51 -3.84
N THR A 98 -15.54 1.48 -2.68
CA THR A 98 -15.41 0.24 -1.93
C THR A 98 -16.77 -0.30 -1.45
N PRO A 99 -17.65 0.48 -0.79
CA PRO A 99 -18.98 -0.02 -0.45
C PRO A 99 -19.86 -0.28 -1.69
N GLU A 100 -19.70 0.49 -2.78
CA GLU A 100 -20.49 0.26 -3.99
C GLU A 100 -20.16 -1.09 -4.64
N TYR A 101 -18.87 -1.39 -4.84
CA TYR A 101 -18.47 -2.64 -5.50
C TYR A 101 -18.48 -3.86 -4.58
N ALA A 102 -18.45 -3.69 -3.25
CA ALA A 102 -18.66 -4.76 -2.29
C ALA A 102 -20.07 -5.38 -2.35
N LYS A 103 -21.03 -4.73 -3.03
CA LYS A 103 -22.34 -5.32 -3.34
C LYS A 103 -22.25 -6.49 -4.33
N TYR A 104 -21.27 -6.48 -5.22
CA TYR A 104 -21.21 -7.35 -6.38
C TYR A 104 -19.98 -8.25 -6.42
N PHE A 105 -18.89 -7.87 -5.74
CA PHE A 105 -17.59 -8.52 -5.78
C PHE A 105 -16.98 -8.68 -4.40
N ASN A 106 -16.08 -9.64 -4.26
CA ASN A 106 -15.06 -9.51 -3.23
C ASN A 106 -14.10 -8.40 -3.67
N VAL A 107 -13.80 -7.47 -2.79
CA VAL A 107 -13.00 -6.27 -3.13
C VAL A 107 -11.79 -6.10 -2.23
N ILE A 108 -10.79 -5.40 -2.73
CA ILE A 108 -9.63 -4.97 -1.95
C ILE A 108 -9.27 -3.53 -2.32
N ASP A 109 -8.94 -2.72 -1.34
CA ASP A 109 -8.51 -1.34 -1.52
C ASP A 109 -7.24 -0.97 -0.72
N SER A 110 -6.67 0.18 -1.04
CA SER A 110 -5.54 0.80 -0.36
C SER A 110 -5.91 2.11 0.34
N PHE A 111 -7.08 2.17 0.97
CA PHE A 111 -7.54 3.36 1.67
C PHE A 111 -6.59 3.74 2.81
N ASP A 112 -6.03 4.97 2.76
CA ASP A 112 -4.96 5.42 3.66
C ASP A 112 -5.28 6.69 4.46
N THR A 113 -6.52 7.17 4.42
CA THR A 113 -6.95 8.30 5.26
C THR A 113 -7.17 7.80 6.70
N HIS A 114 -6.08 7.68 7.46
CA HIS A 114 -6.03 7.01 8.76
C HIS A 114 -7.17 7.38 9.71
N ALA A 115 -7.50 8.65 9.84
CA ALA A 115 -8.58 9.12 10.73
C ALA A 115 -9.96 8.56 10.36
N ASN A 116 -10.17 8.22 9.10
CA ASN A 116 -11.47 7.77 8.57
C ASN A 116 -11.55 6.24 8.39
N ILE A 117 -10.49 5.47 8.67
CA ILE A 117 -10.50 4.01 8.53
C ILE A 117 -11.62 3.35 9.35
N PRO A 118 -11.91 3.73 10.61
CA PRO A 118 -13.00 3.11 11.36
C PRO A 118 -14.38 3.30 10.71
N GLN A 119 -14.66 4.49 10.17
CA GLN A 119 -15.92 4.75 9.48
C GLN A 119 -15.99 4.01 8.15
N HIS A 120 -14.91 4.05 7.36
CA HIS A 120 -14.81 3.31 6.10
C HIS A 120 -15.02 1.80 6.31
N PHE A 121 -14.44 1.24 7.39
CA PHE A 121 -14.67 -0.15 7.77
C PHE A 121 -16.16 -0.44 8.02
N ALA A 122 -16.83 0.39 8.81
CA ALA A 122 -18.24 0.20 9.16
C ALA A 122 -19.14 0.24 7.91
N ASP A 123 -18.94 1.24 7.03
CA ASP A 123 -19.72 1.42 5.81
C ASP A 123 -19.53 0.24 4.84
N VAL A 124 -18.32 -0.28 4.71
CA VAL A 124 -18.00 -1.42 3.84
C VAL A 124 -18.49 -2.73 4.45
N ASP A 125 -18.37 -2.92 5.76
CA ASP A 125 -18.75 -4.15 6.46
C ASP A 125 -20.24 -4.44 6.34
N GLU A 126 -21.06 -3.42 6.53
CA GLU A 126 -22.52 -3.53 6.38
C GLU A 126 -22.88 -4.07 4.99
N VAL A 127 -22.34 -3.46 3.96
CA VAL A 127 -22.64 -3.83 2.56
C VAL A 127 -22.07 -5.21 2.20
N ALA A 128 -20.83 -5.49 2.55
CA ALA A 128 -20.19 -6.76 2.23
C ALA A 128 -20.88 -7.94 2.93
N LYS A 129 -21.29 -7.78 4.20
CA LYS A 129 -22.07 -8.79 4.93
C LYS A 129 -23.42 -9.05 4.31
N ALA A 130 -24.15 -7.99 3.96
CA ALA A 130 -25.48 -8.09 3.37
C ALA A 130 -25.47 -8.85 2.03
N ASN A 131 -24.40 -8.73 1.26
CA ASN A 131 -24.26 -9.35 -0.08
C ASN A 131 -23.39 -10.62 -0.06
N GLY A 132 -22.88 -11.03 1.09
CA GLY A 132 -22.10 -12.26 1.23
C GLY A 132 -20.69 -12.20 0.66
N HIS A 133 -20.13 -11.02 0.44
CA HIS A 133 -18.77 -10.81 -0.08
C HIS A 133 -17.74 -10.58 1.03
N VAL A 134 -16.48 -10.79 0.71
CA VAL A 134 -15.34 -10.36 1.52
C VAL A 134 -14.81 -9.04 0.95
N ALA A 135 -14.74 -8.02 1.78
CA ALA A 135 -14.10 -6.76 1.43
C ALA A 135 -12.88 -6.54 2.33
N MET A 136 -11.73 -6.27 1.76
CA MET A 136 -10.53 -5.99 2.51
C MET A 136 -10.07 -4.57 2.26
N ILE A 137 -9.92 -3.78 3.33
CA ILE A 137 -9.60 -2.37 3.23
C ILE A 137 -8.24 -2.01 3.80
N SER A 138 -7.73 -0.88 3.40
CA SER A 138 -6.51 -0.26 3.96
C SER A 138 -5.29 -1.16 3.84
N VAL A 139 -5.14 -1.81 2.68
CA VAL A 139 -4.02 -2.70 2.39
C VAL A 139 -2.93 -1.96 1.64
N GLY A 140 -1.72 -2.00 2.20
CA GLY A 140 -0.53 -1.43 1.65
C GLY A 140 0.66 -1.68 2.57
N TRP A 141 1.68 -0.84 2.46
CA TRP A 141 2.79 -0.96 3.41
C TRP A 141 2.57 -0.11 4.68
N ASP A 142 1.86 1.05 4.59
CA ASP A 142 1.39 1.81 5.76
C ASP A 142 0.19 2.71 5.37
N PRO A 143 -1.04 2.35 5.73
CA PRO A 143 -1.44 1.19 6.56
C PRO A 143 -1.24 -0.16 5.86
N GLY A 144 -1.12 -1.22 6.63
CA GLY A 144 -0.94 -2.59 6.17
C GLY A 144 0.23 -3.28 6.85
N MET A 145 1.36 -3.46 6.14
CA MET A 145 2.53 -4.16 6.68
C MET A 145 3.08 -3.51 7.95
N PHE A 146 3.24 -2.19 7.98
CA PHE A 146 3.69 -1.49 9.18
C PHE A 146 2.68 -1.57 10.32
N SER A 147 1.39 -1.66 10.00
CA SER A 147 0.34 -1.89 11.00
C SER A 147 0.51 -3.25 11.69
N LEU A 148 0.78 -4.32 10.91
CA LEU A 148 1.10 -5.64 11.45
C LEU A 148 2.38 -5.62 12.26
N ASN A 149 3.42 -4.96 11.76
CA ASN A 149 4.70 -4.89 12.46
C ASN A 149 4.56 -4.18 13.83
N ARG A 150 3.77 -3.12 13.91
CA ARG A 150 3.40 -2.47 15.18
C ARG A 150 2.64 -3.43 16.10
N LEU A 151 1.65 -4.15 15.56
CA LEU A 151 0.87 -5.11 16.34
C LEU A 151 1.76 -6.23 16.91
N TYR A 152 2.56 -6.89 16.07
CA TYR A 152 3.46 -7.97 16.51
C TYR A 152 4.45 -7.48 17.57
N ALA A 153 5.10 -6.35 17.30
CA ALA A 153 6.10 -5.80 18.21
C ALA A 153 5.49 -5.42 19.57
N ALA A 154 4.32 -4.79 19.57
CA ALA A 154 3.60 -4.43 20.79
C ALA A 154 3.09 -5.66 21.57
N SER A 155 2.68 -6.72 20.87
CA SER A 155 2.23 -7.96 21.50
C SER A 155 3.39 -8.74 22.14
N ILE A 156 4.59 -8.69 21.55
CA ILE A 156 5.78 -9.36 22.06
C ILE A 156 6.41 -8.58 23.23
N LEU A 157 6.46 -7.26 23.11
CA LEU A 157 7.02 -6.36 24.12
C LEU A 157 5.93 -5.39 24.61
N PRO A 158 4.98 -5.85 25.46
CA PRO A 158 3.86 -5.00 25.91
C PRO A 158 4.33 -3.77 26.70
N GLU A 159 5.42 -3.90 27.46
CA GLU A 159 6.07 -2.78 28.14
C GLU A 159 7.06 -2.11 27.19
N GLY A 160 6.61 -1.06 26.49
CA GLY A 160 7.45 -0.38 25.49
C GLY A 160 6.72 0.73 24.76
N LYS A 161 7.44 1.35 23.81
CA LYS A 161 6.96 2.47 22.99
C LYS A 161 7.20 2.22 21.52
N ASP A 162 6.21 2.57 20.70
CA ASP A 162 6.30 2.46 19.24
C ASP A 162 6.72 3.78 18.62
N TYR A 163 7.57 3.68 17.61
CA TYR A 163 7.99 4.80 16.79
C TYR A 163 7.82 4.42 15.32
N THR A 164 7.25 5.34 14.55
CA THR A 164 7.22 5.23 13.09
C THR A 164 7.95 6.41 12.48
N PHE A 165 8.88 6.11 11.58
CA PHE A 165 9.58 7.08 10.76
C PHE A 165 9.31 6.76 9.30
N TRP A 166 8.87 7.75 8.53
CA TRP A 166 8.64 7.64 7.09
C TRP A 166 9.77 8.29 6.31
N GLY A 167 10.19 7.66 5.24
CA GLY A 167 11.22 8.17 4.32
C GLY A 167 12.51 7.33 4.37
N LYS A 168 13.53 7.75 3.62
CA LYS A 168 13.47 8.87 2.66
C LYS A 168 12.50 8.55 1.53
N GLY A 169 11.52 9.43 1.24
CA GLY A 169 10.54 9.11 0.21
C GLY A 169 9.64 10.24 -0.21
N VAL A 170 9.12 10.11 -1.43
CA VAL A 170 8.21 11.07 -2.07
C VAL A 170 6.80 10.91 -1.51
N SER A 171 6.26 11.95 -0.88
CA SER A 171 4.85 12.02 -0.55
C SER A 171 4.06 12.61 -1.72
N GLN A 172 3.17 11.83 -2.31
CA GLN A 172 2.34 12.28 -3.42
C GLN A 172 1.36 13.38 -2.99
N GLY A 173 0.70 13.21 -1.84
CA GLY A 173 -0.25 14.20 -1.32
C GLY A 173 0.40 15.55 -1.01
N HIS A 174 1.61 15.55 -0.42
CA HIS A 174 2.36 16.79 -0.18
C HIS A 174 2.87 17.41 -1.49
N SER A 175 3.30 16.60 -2.45
CA SER A 175 3.69 17.08 -3.78
C SER A 175 2.50 17.73 -4.51
N ASP A 176 1.30 17.14 -4.39
CA ASP A 176 0.07 17.75 -4.92
C ASP A 176 -0.29 19.06 -4.24
N ALA A 177 -0.03 19.18 -2.93
CA ALA A 177 -0.24 20.42 -2.21
C ALA A 177 0.68 21.53 -2.72
N ILE A 178 1.96 21.23 -2.96
CA ILE A 178 2.94 22.16 -3.55
C ILE A 178 2.47 22.65 -4.92
N ARG A 179 2.02 21.75 -5.79
CA ARG A 179 1.53 22.10 -7.15
C ARG A 179 0.30 23.00 -7.17
N ARG A 180 -0.42 23.12 -6.05
CA ARG A 180 -1.55 24.05 -5.91
C ARG A 180 -1.16 25.45 -5.42
N VAL A 181 0.09 25.66 -5.04
CA VAL A 181 0.59 26.99 -4.66
C VAL A 181 0.69 27.88 -5.90
N LYS A 182 0.20 29.11 -5.79
CA LYS A 182 0.24 30.07 -6.90
C LYS A 182 1.67 30.34 -7.35
N GLY A 183 1.92 30.29 -8.65
CA GLY A 183 3.24 30.48 -9.23
C GLY A 183 4.12 29.23 -9.25
N VAL A 184 3.59 28.08 -8.81
CA VAL A 184 4.26 26.79 -8.93
C VAL A 184 3.78 26.08 -10.18
N LYS A 185 4.71 25.65 -11.03
CA LYS A 185 4.48 24.87 -12.24
C LYS A 185 4.46 23.37 -11.97
N ASP A 186 5.43 22.88 -11.19
CA ASP A 186 5.52 21.50 -10.72
C ASP A 186 6.35 21.41 -9.43
N GLY A 187 6.27 20.27 -8.73
CA GLY A 187 7.07 20.06 -7.54
C GLY A 187 6.97 18.67 -6.95
N LYS A 188 8.02 18.31 -6.24
CA LYS A 188 8.14 17.06 -5.48
C LYS A 188 8.55 17.34 -4.05
N GLN A 189 7.96 16.59 -3.12
CA GLN A 189 8.30 16.68 -1.70
C GLN A 189 8.81 15.34 -1.20
N TYR A 190 9.92 15.40 -0.46
CA TYR A 190 10.51 14.26 0.23
C TYR A 190 10.35 14.38 1.74
N THR A 191 9.85 13.32 2.37
CA THR A 191 9.90 13.14 3.82
C THR A 191 11.21 12.47 4.18
N ILE A 192 11.93 13.02 5.15
CA ILE A 192 13.25 12.55 5.55
C ILE A 192 13.26 12.34 7.06
N PRO A 193 13.53 11.12 7.54
CA PRO A 193 13.74 10.88 8.96
C PRO A 193 14.96 11.66 9.49
N VAL A 194 14.87 12.14 10.72
CA VAL A 194 16.00 12.79 11.41
C VAL A 194 16.88 11.70 12.03
N ASP A 195 18.11 11.56 11.57
CA ASP A 195 19.04 10.51 12.00
C ASP A 195 19.27 10.51 13.52
N ALA A 196 19.42 11.68 14.13
CA ALA A 196 19.59 11.79 15.57
C ALA A 196 18.38 11.25 16.36
N ALA A 197 17.16 11.41 15.84
CA ALA A 197 15.96 10.86 16.45
C ALA A 197 15.90 9.33 16.29
N LEU A 198 16.28 8.81 15.13
CA LEU A 198 16.40 7.37 14.90
C LEU A 198 17.39 6.73 15.87
N GLU A 199 18.58 7.29 15.99
CA GLU A 199 19.62 6.76 16.90
C GLU A 199 19.21 6.86 18.37
N ALA A 200 18.54 7.93 18.77
CA ALA A 200 17.98 8.05 20.12
C ALA A 200 16.97 6.94 20.43
N VAL A 201 16.09 6.60 19.48
CA VAL A 201 15.14 5.49 19.63
C VAL A 201 15.86 4.15 19.67
N ARG A 202 16.82 3.91 18.77
CA ARG A 202 17.63 2.68 18.71
C ARG A 202 18.46 2.43 19.95
N SER A 203 18.86 3.50 20.67
CA SER A 203 19.57 3.37 21.93
C SER A 203 18.72 2.83 23.09
N GLY A 204 17.39 2.72 22.91
CA GLY A 204 16.47 2.31 23.96
C GLY A 204 16.11 3.40 24.97
N SER A 205 16.48 4.66 24.72
CA SER A 205 16.21 5.79 25.62
C SER A 205 14.73 6.20 25.69
N ASN A 206 13.90 5.68 24.77
CA ASN A 206 12.46 5.96 24.66
C ASN A 206 12.10 7.47 24.69
N PRO A 207 12.71 8.29 23.82
CA PRO A 207 12.50 9.74 23.84
C PRO A 207 11.04 10.11 23.50
N GLU A 208 10.56 11.21 24.07
CA GLU A 208 9.38 11.90 23.56
C GLU A 208 9.80 12.74 22.35
N LEU A 209 9.20 12.45 21.20
CA LEU A 209 9.55 13.10 19.93
C LEU A 209 8.32 13.76 19.31
N THR A 210 8.43 15.04 19.05
CA THR A 210 7.46 15.77 18.24
C THR A 210 7.57 15.40 16.76
N THR A 211 6.56 15.74 15.97
CA THR A 211 6.56 15.57 14.52
C THR A 211 7.81 16.20 13.87
N ARG A 212 8.14 17.42 14.28
CA ARG A 212 9.31 18.19 13.82
C ARG A 212 10.65 17.50 14.15
N GLN A 213 10.73 16.89 15.33
CA GLN A 213 11.95 16.19 15.74
C GLN A 213 12.14 14.86 15.00
N LYS A 214 11.06 14.25 14.49
CA LYS A 214 11.12 12.98 13.76
C LYS A 214 11.45 13.11 12.29
N HIS A 215 10.95 14.18 11.64
CA HIS A 215 11.04 14.30 10.18
C HIS A 215 11.32 15.75 9.76
N THR A 216 12.10 15.87 8.69
CA THR A 216 12.21 17.09 7.90
C THR A 216 11.51 16.93 6.55
N ARG A 217 11.31 18.04 5.84
CA ARG A 217 10.72 18.11 4.51
C ARG A 217 11.71 18.77 3.55
N GLU A 218 11.96 18.13 2.42
CA GLU A 218 12.66 18.74 1.29
C GLU A 218 11.70 18.85 0.10
N CYS A 219 11.57 20.05 -0.43
CA CYS A 219 10.69 20.39 -1.54
C CYS A 219 11.54 20.83 -2.73
N PHE A 220 11.38 20.17 -3.87
CA PHE A 220 11.98 20.55 -5.14
C PHE A 220 10.90 21.14 -6.02
N VAL A 221 10.99 22.42 -6.33
CA VAL A 221 9.90 23.21 -6.90
C VAL A 221 10.34 23.86 -8.20
N VAL A 222 9.54 23.69 -9.24
CA VAL A 222 9.63 24.44 -10.49
C VAL A 222 8.67 25.59 -10.44
N ALA A 223 9.16 26.79 -10.41
CA ALA A 223 8.34 28.02 -10.42
C ALA A 223 7.95 28.41 -11.85
N GLU A 224 6.82 29.10 -11.99
CA GLU A 224 6.46 29.79 -13.23
C GLU A 224 7.42 30.94 -13.51
N GLU A 225 7.57 31.33 -14.77
CA GLU A 225 8.43 32.44 -15.17
C GLU A 225 7.93 33.76 -14.53
N GLY A 226 8.85 34.46 -13.85
CA GLY A 226 8.54 35.73 -13.16
C GLY A 226 7.78 35.59 -11.83
N ALA A 227 7.60 34.37 -11.32
CA ALA A 227 6.95 34.15 -10.02
C ALA A 227 7.80 34.66 -8.86
N ASP A 228 7.15 35.12 -7.78
CA ASP A 228 7.80 35.51 -6.54
C ASP A 228 8.24 34.29 -5.74
N LEU A 229 9.52 33.93 -5.84
CA LEU A 229 10.08 32.75 -5.19
C LEU A 229 10.01 32.82 -3.67
N ALA A 230 10.17 34.03 -3.09
CA ALA A 230 10.12 34.22 -1.66
C ALA A 230 8.68 33.99 -1.13
N GLN A 231 7.68 34.43 -1.88
CA GLN A 231 6.27 34.19 -1.55
C GLN A 231 5.93 32.70 -1.67
N ILE A 232 6.37 32.02 -2.73
CA ILE A 232 6.16 30.57 -2.90
C ILE A 232 6.78 29.78 -1.73
N GLU A 233 8.02 30.10 -1.36
CA GLU A 233 8.69 29.46 -0.24
C GLU A 233 7.95 29.68 1.07
N HIS A 234 7.49 30.90 1.32
CA HIS A 234 6.69 31.24 2.50
C HIS A 234 5.38 30.44 2.54
N ASP A 235 4.64 30.43 1.44
CA ASP A 235 3.33 29.75 1.34
C ASP A 235 3.47 28.23 1.55
N ILE A 236 4.53 27.63 1.02
CA ILE A 236 4.83 26.22 1.26
C ILE A 236 5.13 25.98 2.74
N LYS A 237 6.11 26.69 3.32
CA LYS A 237 6.57 26.46 4.69
C LYS A 237 5.51 26.70 5.75
N THR A 238 4.55 27.58 5.49
CA THR A 238 3.48 27.93 6.43
C THR A 238 2.17 27.18 6.19
N MET A 239 2.11 26.32 5.16
CA MET A 239 0.89 25.59 4.78
C MET A 239 0.42 24.66 5.91
N PRO A 240 -0.78 24.87 6.47
CA PRO A 240 -1.33 24.06 7.54
C PRO A 240 -1.55 22.60 7.09
N ASN A 241 -1.39 21.67 8.03
CA ASN A 241 -1.56 20.22 7.84
C ASN A 241 -0.56 19.53 6.91
N TYR A 242 0.32 20.30 6.24
CA TYR A 242 1.31 19.75 5.32
C TYR A 242 2.75 20.06 5.74
N PHE A 243 3.07 21.34 5.99
CA PHE A 243 4.46 21.78 6.17
C PHE A 243 4.70 22.57 7.46
N SER A 244 3.70 23.27 8.00
CA SER A 244 3.86 24.17 9.16
C SER A 244 4.43 23.50 10.41
N ASP A 245 4.20 22.18 10.57
CA ASP A 245 4.67 21.39 11.72
C ASP A 245 6.06 20.78 11.52
N TYR A 246 6.76 21.11 10.42
CA TYR A 246 8.04 20.53 10.04
C TYR A 246 9.10 21.57 9.76
N ASP A 247 10.35 21.20 9.88
CA ASP A 247 11.46 21.93 9.28
C ASP A 247 11.49 21.62 7.79
N THR A 248 11.16 22.63 6.98
CA THR A 248 10.98 22.50 5.53
C THR A 248 12.01 23.32 4.79
N THR A 249 12.73 22.68 3.86
CA THR A 249 13.65 23.32 2.91
C THR A 249 13.00 23.32 1.54
N VAL A 250 13.07 24.45 0.83
CA VAL A 250 12.56 24.59 -0.54
C VAL A 250 13.72 24.87 -1.47
N HIS A 251 13.86 24.04 -2.49
CA HIS A 251 14.85 24.18 -3.57
C HIS A 251 14.11 24.52 -4.85
N PHE A 252 14.46 25.65 -5.47
CA PHE A 252 13.96 26.01 -6.79
C PHE A 252 14.88 25.42 -7.84
N ILE A 253 14.31 24.62 -8.75
CA ILE A 253 15.05 23.88 -9.78
C ILE A 253 14.35 24.00 -11.15
N SER A 254 15.04 23.63 -12.22
CA SER A 254 14.45 23.57 -13.57
C SER A 254 13.55 22.34 -13.78
N GLU A 255 12.72 22.37 -14.82
CA GLU A 255 11.91 21.22 -15.22
C GLU A 255 12.79 20.02 -15.62
N GLU A 256 13.91 20.29 -16.29
CA GLU A 256 14.87 19.27 -16.70
C GLU A 256 15.48 18.58 -15.49
N GLU A 257 15.85 19.33 -14.45
CA GLU A 257 16.36 18.78 -13.19
C GLU A 257 15.29 17.97 -12.48
N LEU A 258 14.06 18.50 -12.36
CA LEU A 258 12.95 17.78 -11.73
C LEU A 258 12.69 16.45 -12.45
N LYS A 259 12.70 16.45 -13.76
CA LYS A 259 12.49 15.26 -14.59
C LYS A 259 13.66 14.28 -14.52
N ARG A 260 14.89 14.76 -14.52
CA ARG A 260 16.10 13.93 -14.49
C ARG A 260 16.30 13.27 -13.12
N ASP A 261 16.17 14.05 -12.04
CA ASP A 261 16.61 13.65 -10.70
C ASP A 261 15.48 13.24 -9.78
N HIS A 262 14.23 13.65 -10.09
CA HIS A 262 13.07 13.47 -9.22
C HIS A 262 11.86 12.79 -9.91
N SER A 263 12.05 12.08 -11.03
CA SER A 263 10.98 11.40 -11.76
C SER A 263 10.43 10.18 -11.01
N GLY A 264 11.24 9.52 -10.21
CA GLY A 264 10.86 8.35 -9.42
C GLY A 264 9.89 8.67 -8.27
N ILE A 265 9.34 7.60 -7.70
CA ILE A 265 8.47 7.65 -6.51
C ILE A 265 9.03 6.68 -5.44
N PRO A 266 10.28 6.86 -5.00
CA PRO A 266 10.83 6.06 -3.91
C PRO A 266 10.16 6.40 -2.60
N HIS A 267 10.10 5.42 -1.70
CA HIS A 267 9.62 5.62 -0.33
C HIS A 267 10.24 4.59 0.62
N GLY A 268 9.71 4.53 1.84
CA GLY A 268 10.09 3.57 2.85
C GLY A 268 9.96 4.14 4.25
N GLY A 269 10.61 3.51 5.19
CA GLY A 269 10.61 3.96 6.57
C GLY A 269 10.95 2.86 7.56
N PHE A 270 10.69 3.15 8.82
CA PHE A 270 10.99 2.28 9.94
C PHE A 270 9.80 2.22 10.91
N VAL A 271 9.51 1.02 11.40
CA VAL A 271 8.71 0.81 12.61
C VAL A 271 9.64 0.24 13.66
N ILE A 272 9.79 0.94 14.77
CA ILE A 272 10.70 0.58 15.86
C ILE A 272 9.88 0.46 17.14
N ARG A 273 9.95 -0.70 17.78
CA ARG A 273 9.49 -0.93 19.14
C ARG A 273 10.67 -0.98 20.09
N SER A 274 10.72 -0.05 21.02
CA SER A 274 11.67 -0.09 22.14
C SER A 274 10.92 -0.54 23.39
N GLY A 275 11.33 -1.65 23.97
CA GLY A 275 10.62 -2.26 25.11
C GLY A 275 11.55 -2.92 26.11
N LYS A 276 10.98 -3.36 27.21
CA LYS A 276 11.73 -3.92 28.34
C LYS A 276 11.15 -5.26 28.77
N THR A 277 12.03 -6.12 29.30
CA THR A 277 11.67 -7.36 29.98
C THR A 277 12.43 -7.47 31.32
N GLY A 278 12.11 -8.51 32.08
CA GLY A 278 12.61 -8.73 33.43
C GLY A 278 11.67 -8.21 34.50
N LEU A 279 11.76 -8.76 35.72
CA LEU A 279 10.88 -8.38 36.84
C LEU A 279 10.99 -6.90 37.19
N ASN A 280 12.20 -6.35 37.05
CA ASN A 280 12.52 -4.95 37.34
C ASN A 280 12.72 -4.11 36.06
N LYS A 281 12.30 -4.63 34.88
CA LYS A 281 12.48 -3.97 33.59
C LYS A 281 13.95 -3.68 33.25
N GLU A 282 14.83 -4.58 33.64
CA GLU A 282 16.28 -4.42 33.55
C GLU A 282 16.86 -4.71 32.16
N HIS A 283 16.11 -5.43 31.29
CA HIS A 283 16.57 -5.79 29.96
C HIS A 283 15.89 -4.93 28.88
N ASN A 284 16.68 -4.20 28.10
CA ASN A 284 16.18 -3.40 26.98
C ASN A 284 16.19 -4.22 25.67
N HIS A 285 15.15 -4.06 24.87
CA HIS A 285 15.02 -4.71 23.58
C HIS A 285 14.56 -3.72 22.53
N ILE A 286 15.08 -3.88 21.31
CA ILE A 286 14.64 -3.14 20.13
C ILE A 286 14.17 -4.15 19.09
N ILE A 287 12.95 -3.96 18.57
CA ILE A 287 12.45 -4.62 17.35
C ILE A 287 12.35 -3.54 16.28
N GLU A 288 13.04 -3.71 15.17
CA GLU A 288 13.00 -2.76 14.07
C GLU A 288 12.64 -3.47 12.76
N TYR A 289 11.66 -2.90 12.07
CA TYR A 289 11.29 -3.26 10.71
C TYR A 289 11.60 -2.09 9.80
N SER A 290 12.26 -2.36 8.69
CA SER A 290 12.68 -1.35 7.73
C SER A 290 12.18 -1.68 6.33
N LEU A 291 11.72 -0.67 5.60
CA LEU A 291 11.38 -0.75 4.19
C LEU A 291 12.17 0.29 3.40
N LYS A 292 12.70 -0.15 2.26
CA LYS A 292 13.29 0.72 1.23
C LYS A 292 12.66 0.36 -0.11
N LEU A 293 11.89 1.28 -0.66
CA LEU A 293 11.08 1.08 -1.85
C LEU A 293 11.59 1.99 -2.97
N ASP A 294 11.99 1.41 -4.10
CA ASP A 294 12.35 2.18 -5.28
C ASP A 294 11.10 2.71 -6.01
N SER A 295 9.98 1.98 -5.90
CA SER A 295 8.68 2.36 -6.44
C SER A 295 7.58 2.08 -5.41
N ASN A 296 7.06 3.13 -4.78
CA ASN A 296 5.96 3.02 -3.83
C ASN A 296 4.71 2.36 -4.44
N PRO A 297 4.18 2.78 -5.62
CA PRO A 297 2.97 2.19 -6.15
C PRO A 297 3.13 0.73 -6.56
N GLU A 298 4.28 0.31 -7.08
CA GLU A 298 4.52 -1.09 -7.46
C GLU A 298 4.66 -1.99 -6.23
N PHE A 299 5.33 -1.52 -5.17
CA PHE A 299 5.42 -2.29 -3.93
C PHE A 299 4.03 -2.41 -3.27
N THR A 300 3.27 -1.32 -3.17
CA THR A 300 1.90 -1.34 -2.66
C THR A 300 1.04 -2.32 -3.46
N ALA A 301 1.19 -2.33 -4.78
CA ALA A 301 0.51 -3.28 -5.67
C ALA A 301 0.85 -4.74 -5.35
N SER A 302 2.12 -5.05 -5.10
CA SER A 302 2.56 -6.40 -4.72
C SER A 302 1.96 -6.83 -3.37
N VAL A 303 1.83 -5.92 -2.41
CA VAL A 303 1.13 -6.17 -1.15
C VAL A 303 -0.35 -6.49 -1.41
N LEU A 304 -1.03 -5.65 -2.19
CA LEU A 304 -2.44 -5.85 -2.56
C LEU A 304 -2.67 -7.21 -3.23
N VAL A 305 -1.79 -7.61 -4.16
CA VAL A 305 -1.89 -8.90 -4.86
C VAL A 305 -1.75 -10.08 -3.88
N ALA A 306 -0.81 -10.01 -2.93
CA ALA A 306 -0.70 -11.04 -1.89
C ALA A 306 -1.98 -11.13 -1.03
N TYR A 307 -2.56 -10.00 -0.68
CA TYR A 307 -3.82 -9.97 0.08
C TYR A 307 -5.06 -10.32 -0.76
N ALA A 308 -5.05 -10.14 -2.07
CA ALA A 308 -6.12 -10.63 -2.94
C ALA A 308 -6.21 -12.17 -2.89
N ARG A 309 -5.07 -12.88 -2.80
CA ARG A 309 -5.04 -14.32 -2.54
C ARG A 309 -5.73 -14.67 -1.21
N ALA A 310 -5.45 -13.89 -0.16
CA ALA A 310 -6.12 -14.08 1.13
C ALA A 310 -7.63 -13.84 1.05
N VAL A 311 -8.07 -12.78 0.37
CA VAL A 311 -9.50 -12.49 0.14
C VAL A 311 -10.20 -13.66 -0.54
N TYR A 312 -9.60 -14.21 -1.60
CA TYR A 312 -10.12 -15.39 -2.31
C TYR A 312 -10.25 -16.59 -1.37
N ARG A 313 -9.21 -16.93 -0.61
CA ARG A 313 -9.21 -18.06 0.34
C ARG A 313 -10.26 -17.90 1.44
N MET A 314 -10.34 -16.70 2.04
CA MET A 314 -11.33 -16.37 3.05
C MET A 314 -12.76 -16.52 2.50
N LYS A 315 -12.99 -16.13 1.24
CA LYS A 315 -14.29 -16.33 0.59
C LYS A 315 -14.60 -17.82 0.39
N GLN A 316 -13.63 -18.62 -0.04
CA GLN A 316 -13.80 -20.09 -0.19
C GLN A 316 -14.14 -20.77 1.15
N GLU A 317 -13.64 -20.27 2.25
CA GLU A 317 -13.98 -20.72 3.62
C GLU A 317 -15.31 -20.18 4.16
N GLY A 318 -16.08 -19.48 3.33
CA GLY A 318 -17.40 -18.95 3.69
C GLY A 318 -17.36 -17.65 4.52
N MET A 319 -16.22 -17.01 4.64
CA MET A 319 -16.14 -15.71 5.32
C MET A 319 -16.82 -14.63 4.50
N LYS A 320 -17.29 -13.60 5.20
CA LYS A 320 -17.95 -12.42 4.61
C LYS A 320 -17.71 -11.18 5.49
N GLY A 321 -18.03 -10.02 4.94
CA GLY A 321 -17.88 -8.72 5.61
C GLY A 321 -16.53 -8.09 5.39
N CYS A 322 -16.31 -6.93 6.00
CA CYS A 322 -15.07 -6.20 5.91
C CYS A 322 -13.97 -6.85 6.75
N LYS A 323 -12.77 -6.79 6.25
CA LYS A 323 -11.53 -7.31 6.86
C LYS A 323 -10.43 -6.29 6.72
N THR A 324 -9.43 -6.40 7.59
CA THR A 324 -8.17 -5.68 7.54
C THR A 324 -7.01 -6.66 7.52
N VAL A 325 -5.80 -6.17 7.42
CA VAL A 325 -4.59 -7.00 7.54
C VAL A 325 -4.51 -7.78 8.86
N PHE A 326 -5.22 -7.33 9.91
CA PHE A 326 -5.24 -7.98 11.22
C PHE A 326 -6.07 -9.28 11.25
N ASP A 327 -6.95 -9.46 10.28
CA ASP A 327 -7.85 -10.61 10.21
C ASP A 327 -7.28 -11.78 9.38
N VAL A 328 -6.07 -11.62 8.81
CA VAL A 328 -5.49 -12.54 7.84
C VAL A 328 -4.43 -13.42 8.48
N ALA A 329 -4.62 -14.74 8.42
CA ALA A 329 -3.56 -15.68 8.76
C ALA A 329 -2.40 -15.55 7.75
N PRO A 330 -1.13 -15.43 8.19
CA PRO A 330 0.02 -15.21 7.30
C PRO A 330 0.11 -16.22 6.15
N ALA A 331 -0.26 -17.48 6.38
CA ALA A 331 -0.25 -18.53 5.37
C ALA A 331 -1.18 -18.26 4.19
N TYR A 332 -2.21 -17.42 4.36
CA TYR A 332 -3.12 -17.04 3.26
C TYR A 332 -2.47 -16.16 2.20
N LEU A 333 -1.38 -15.49 2.55
CA LEU A 333 -0.66 -14.58 1.66
C LEU A 333 0.25 -15.32 0.66
N SER A 334 0.68 -16.54 1.00
CA SER A 334 1.65 -17.30 0.22
C SER A 334 0.98 -18.21 -0.82
N PRO A 335 1.53 -18.35 -2.03
CA PRO A 335 1.11 -19.40 -2.96
C PRO A 335 1.50 -20.82 -2.50
N MET A 336 2.44 -20.94 -1.55
CA MET A 336 2.90 -22.22 -1.00
C MET A 336 1.82 -22.90 -0.14
N SER A 337 1.80 -24.21 -0.17
CA SER A 337 1.00 -25.04 0.74
C SER A 337 1.49 -24.91 2.19
N GLY A 338 0.64 -25.28 3.14
CA GLY A 338 1.05 -25.29 4.55
C GLY A 338 2.22 -26.25 4.85
N GLU A 339 2.37 -27.32 4.05
CA GLU A 339 3.50 -28.24 4.15
C GLU A 339 4.80 -27.59 3.68
N GLU A 340 4.78 -26.94 2.52
CA GLU A 340 5.92 -26.21 1.99
C GLU A 340 6.34 -25.06 2.91
N LEU A 341 5.37 -24.31 3.47
CA LEU A 341 5.67 -23.25 4.44
C LEU A 341 6.41 -23.77 5.67
N ARG A 342 5.96 -24.91 6.23
CA ARG A 342 6.66 -25.55 7.36
C ARG A 342 8.04 -26.07 6.99
N ALA A 343 8.19 -26.60 5.80
CA ALA A 343 9.46 -27.17 5.34
C ALA A 343 10.52 -26.10 5.03
N HIS A 344 10.10 -24.93 4.57
CA HIS A 344 11.04 -23.91 4.08
C HIS A 344 11.20 -22.70 4.98
N LEU A 345 10.23 -22.40 5.87
CA LEU A 345 10.21 -21.18 6.67
C LEU A 345 10.22 -21.42 8.18
N LEU A 346 10.09 -22.67 8.65
CA LEU A 346 10.28 -23.08 10.04
C LEU A 346 11.51 -23.96 10.21
#